data_8539e364150c1d3ecfa1d505da5b125c
#
_entry.id   8539e364150c1d3ecfa1d505da5b125c
#
_cell.length_a   1.000
_cell.length_b   1.000
_cell.length_c   1.000
_cell.angle_alpha   90.00
_cell.angle_beta   90.00
_cell.angle_gamma   90.00
#
_symmetry.space_group_name_H-M   'P 1'
#
loop_
_entity.id
_entity.type
_entity.pdbx_description
1 polymer ?
#
loop_
_entity_poly.entity_id
_entity_poly.type
_entity_poly.pdbx_seq_one_letter_code
_entity_poly.pdbx_strand_id
1 'polypeptide(L)'
;QYIDIYIFHFNPSQEYWADSVDPAWKNRYDLGVQERYIQKFEQRQKRKPTDAEIAEFWTQFQLNFNAEDRESRHPLLTRFGKQARDHFSLLSKLSSGEEGQWADAFYDDYADHLLAKIQSDILYLVEPERHLYPLKADDDSIQIHVCHSSLRQLEVLKEQIIYWLSQGTEHAPRQPSDILVLS
;
A
#
# COMPACT_ATOMS: atom_id res chain seq x y z
N GLN A 1 22.61 19.54 -23.47
CA GLN A 1 22.91 18.59 -22.39
C GLN A 1 21.59 18.14 -21.80
N TYR A 2 21.29 16.85 -21.90
CA TYR A 2 20.11 16.26 -21.28
C TYR A 2 20.48 15.85 -19.86
N ILE A 3 19.56 16.03 -18.94
CA ILE A 3 19.72 15.63 -17.53
C ILE A 3 18.65 14.58 -17.26
N ASP A 4 19.07 13.40 -16.82
CA ASP A 4 18.16 12.38 -16.37
C ASP A 4 17.75 12.70 -14.91
N ILE A 5 16.42 12.76 -14.66
CA ILE A 5 15.86 13.05 -13.36
C ILE A 5 15.12 11.81 -12.87
N TYR A 6 15.54 11.29 -11.73
CA TYR A 6 14.89 10.17 -11.07
C TYR A 6 14.14 10.66 -9.83
N ILE A 7 12.82 10.38 -9.76
CA ILE A 7 11.98 10.76 -8.63
C ILE A 7 11.50 9.47 -7.96
N PHE A 8 11.88 9.29 -6.69
CA PHE A 8 11.41 8.19 -5.87
C PHE A 8 10.23 8.67 -5.04
N HIS A 9 9.07 8.09 -5.27
CA HIS A 9 7.85 8.43 -4.56
C HIS A 9 7.35 7.22 -3.77
N PHE A 10 7.07 7.44 -2.49
CA PHE A 10 6.44 6.43 -1.65
C PHE A 10 4.93 6.41 -1.91
N ASN A 11 4.44 5.33 -2.52
CA ASN A 11 3.03 5.12 -2.78
C ASN A 11 2.55 3.91 -1.95
N PRO A 12 1.59 4.07 -1.02
CA PRO A 12 1.14 2.99 -0.15
C PRO A 12 0.23 1.98 -0.83
N SER A 13 -0.35 2.30 -2.00
CA SER A 13 -1.28 1.42 -2.71
C SER A 13 -0.88 1.25 -4.16
N GLN A 14 -0.96 0.01 -4.66
CA GLN A 14 -0.81 -0.26 -6.08
C GLN A 14 -2.07 0.09 -6.88
N GLU A 15 -3.20 0.21 -6.19
CA GLU A 15 -4.46 0.60 -6.79
C GLU A 15 -4.55 2.12 -6.93
N TYR A 16 -5.41 2.58 -7.82
CA TYR A 16 -5.63 3.99 -7.98
C TYR A 16 -6.44 4.57 -6.81
N TRP A 17 -5.90 5.59 -6.17
CA TRP A 17 -6.52 6.21 -4.99
C TRP A 17 -6.50 7.76 -4.98
N ALA A 18 -6.03 8.39 -6.06
CA ALA A 18 -6.03 9.84 -6.23
C ALA A 18 -7.08 10.30 -7.25
N ASP A 19 -7.81 11.37 -6.95
CA ASP A 19 -8.97 11.83 -7.72
C ASP A 19 -8.64 12.51 -9.06
N SER A 20 -7.45 13.04 -9.22
CA SER A 20 -7.05 13.72 -10.43
C SER A 20 -5.78 13.10 -11.01
N VAL A 21 -5.94 12.32 -12.07
CA VAL A 21 -4.81 11.69 -12.76
C VAL A 21 -4.84 12.05 -14.23
N ASP A 22 -3.66 12.33 -14.76
CA ASP A 22 -3.47 12.54 -16.18
C ASP A 22 -3.93 11.31 -16.99
N PRO A 23 -4.64 11.51 -18.11
CA PRO A 23 -5.09 10.41 -18.98
C PRO A 23 -3.98 9.46 -19.43
N ALA A 24 -2.79 9.98 -19.69
CA ALA A 24 -1.65 9.15 -20.10
C ALA A 24 -1.16 8.23 -18.98
N TRP A 25 -1.18 8.70 -17.73
CA TRP A 25 -0.89 7.85 -16.57
C TRP A 25 -1.98 6.79 -16.39
N LYS A 26 -3.25 7.19 -16.50
CA LYS A 26 -4.37 6.25 -16.39
C LYS A 26 -4.26 5.12 -17.41
N ASN A 27 -3.96 5.45 -18.66
CA ASN A 27 -3.80 4.44 -19.71
C ASN A 27 -2.65 3.46 -19.41
N ARG A 28 -1.50 3.95 -18.90
CA ARG A 28 -0.40 3.08 -18.49
C ARG A 28 -0.77 2.20 -17.29
N TYR A 29 -1.47 2.77 -16.34
CA TYR A 29 -1.97 2.04 -15.18
C TYR A 29 -2.93 0.92 -15.61
N ASP A 30 -3.90 1.24 -16.48
CA ASP A 30 -4.87 0.27 -17.00
C ASP A 30 -4.15 -0.88 -17.72
N LEU A 31 -3.13 -0.59 -18.54
CA LEU A 31 -2.30 -1.62 -19.17
C LEU A 31 -1.60 -2.51 -18.13
N GLY A 32 -1.00 -1.93 -17.11
CA GLY A 32 -0.36 -2.68 -16.02
C GLY A 32 -1.35 -3.53 -15.22
N VAL A 33 -2.57 -3.06 -14.98
CA VAL A 33 -3.65 -3.82 -14.34
C VAL A 33 -4.04 -5.02 -15.21
N GLN A 34 -4.20 -4.82 -16.51
CA GLN A 34 -4.53 -5.90 -17.45
C GLN A 34 -3.43 -6.95 -17.51
N GLU A 35 -2.17 -6.55 -17.57
CA GLU A 35 -1.03 -7.47 -17.56
C GLU A 35 -1.00 -8.32 -16.30
N ARG A 36 -1.18 -7.71 -15.13
CA ARG A 36 -1.25 -8.45 -13.84
C ARG A 36 -2.41 -9.43 -13.81
N TYR A 37 -3.58 -9.05 -14.33
CA TYR A 37 -4.72 -9.95 -14.46
C TYR A 37 -4.38 -11.16 -15.33
N ILE A 38 -3.81 -10.92 -16.52
CA ILE A 38 -3.41 -11.98 -17.45
C ILE A 38 -2.42 -12.94 -16.78
N GLN A 39 -1.39 -12.42 -16.11
CA GLN A 39 -0.40 -13.24 -15.40
C GLN A 39 -1.04 -14.11 -14.30
N LYS A 40 -1.89 -13.52 -13.45
CA LYS A 40 -2.59 -14.26 -12.39
C LYS A 40 -3.54 -15.32 -12.97
N PHE A 41 -4.23 -15.00 -14.06
CA PHE A 41 -5.12 -15.94 -14.75
C PHE A 41 -4.34 -17.11 -15.33
N GLU A 42 -3.23 -16.86 -16.03
CA GLU A 42 -2.34 -17.90 -16.58
C GLU A 42 -1.76 -18.80 -15.49
N GLN A 43 -1.37 -18.24 -14.35
CA GLN A 43 -0.89 -19.04 -13.21
C GLN A 43 -1.95 -19.99 -12.67
N ARG A 44 -3.22 -19.55 -12.60
CA ARG A 44 -4.34 -20.33 -12.05
C ARG A 44 -4.92 -21.33 -13.05
N GLN A 45 -5.15 -20.88 -14.28
CA GLN A 45 -5.88 -21.64 -15.30
C GLN A 45 -4.96 -22.36 -16.30
N LYS A 46 -3.64 -22.09 -16.24
CA LYS A 46 -2.63 -22.63 -17.16
C LYS A 46 -2.92 -22.34 -18.66
N ARG A 47 -3.70 -21.31 -18.94
CA ARG A 47 -3.98 -20.79 -20.28
C ARG A 47 -4.12 -19.27 -20.23
N LYS A 48 -4.03 -18.61 -21.38
CA LYS A 48 -4.33 -17.17 -21.48
C LYS A 48 -5.84 -16.91 -21.40
N PRO A 49 -6.25 -15.76 -20.80
CA PRO A 49 -7.64 -15.36 -20.84
C PRO A 49 -8.06 -15.03 -22.27
N THR A 50 -9.34 -15.26 -22.56
CA THR A 50 -9.99 -14.85 -23.81
C THR A 50 -10.34 -13.36 -23.75
N ASP A 51 -10.60 -12.75 -24.92
CA ASP A 51 -11.04 -11.35 -24.98
C ASP A 51 -12.34 -11.10 -24.20
N ALA A 52 -13.24 -12.10 -24.15
CA ALA A 52 -14.47 -12.03 -23.35
C ALA A 52 -14.18 -12.01 -21.85
N GLU A 53 -13.22 -12.82 -21.36
CA GLU A 53 -12.82 -12.84 -19.96
C GLU A 53 -12.09 -11.55 -19.56
N ILE A 54 -11.32 -10.96 -20.47
CA ILE A 54 -10.72 -9.64 -20.27
C ILE A 54 -11.80 -8.55 -20.22
N ALA A 55 -12.81 -8.61 -21.10
CA ALA A 55 -13.91 -7.65 -21.11
C ALA A 55 -14.75 -7.76 -19.82
N GLU A 56 -15.04 -8.98 -19.35
CA GLU A 56 -15.72 -9.22 -18.08
C GLU A 56 -14.92 -8.69 -16.91
N PHE A 57 -13.61 -8.93 -16.88
CA PHE A 57 -12.71 -8.36 -15.87
C PHE A 57 -12.81 -6.84 -15.85
N TRP A 58 -12.75 -6.18 -17.00
CA TRP A 58 -12.85 -4.72 -17.08
C TRP A 58 -14.22 -4.21 -16.62
N THR A 59 -15.30 -4.91 -16.95
CA THR A 59 -16.63 -4.55 -16.51
C THR A 59 -16.73 -4.61 -14.97
N GLN A 60 -16.24 -5.68 -14.37
CA GLN A 60 -16.21 -5.81 -12.91
C GLN A 60 -15.26 -4.81 -12.25
N PHE A 61 -14.10 -4.57 -12.87
CA PHE A 61 -13.14 -3.60 -12.39
C PHE A 61 -13.71 -2.18 -12.40
N GLN A 62 -14.42 -1.79 -13.47
CA GLN A 62 -15.06 -0.48 -13.58
C GLN A 62 -16.25 -0.33 -12.63
N LEU A 63 -17.06 -1.36 -12.41
CA LEU A 63 -18.14 -1.36 -11.43
C LEU A 63 -17.64 -1.18 -10.01
N ASN A 64 -16.49 -1.77 -9.68
CA ASN A 64 -15.82 -1.59 -8.39
C ASN A 64 -15.01 -0.29 -8.30
N PHE A 65 -14.89 0.43 -9.42
CA PHE A 65 -14.01 1.58 -9.61
C PHE A 65 -14.76 2.91 -9.70
N ASN A 66 -15.96 3.02 -9.11
CA ASN A 66 -16.71 4.27 -9.08
C ASN A 66 -15.99 5.35 -8.28
N ALA A 67 -15.86 6.54 -8.88
CA ALA A 67 -15.13 7.66 -8.31
C ALA A 67 -15.71 8.14 -6.97
N GLU A 68 -17.02 8.00 -6.77
CA GLU A 68 -17.73 8.40 -5.56
C GLU A 68 -17.46 7.48 -4.36
N ASP A 69 -17.11 6.20 -4.59
CA ASP A 69 -16.78 5.24 -3.53
C ASP A 69 -15.31 5.30 -3.07
N ARG A 70 -14.48 6.12 -3.70
CA ARG A 70 -13.01 6.10 -3.48
C ARG A 70 -12.58 6.73 -2.17
N GLU A 71 -13.27 7.75 -1.71
CA GLU A 71 -12.94 8.41 -0.45
C GLU A 71 -13.19 7.51 0.76
N SER A 72 -14.05 6.49 0.61
CA SER A 72 -14.46 5.60 1.68
C SER A 72 -13.75 4.23 1.70
N ARG A 73 -12.98 3.86 0.67
CA ARG A 73 -12.45 2.50 0.52
C ARG A 73 -11.45 2.07 1.58
N HIS A 74 -10.61 2.97 2.05
CA HIS A 74 -9.70 2.66 3.14
C HIS A 74 -9.54 3.85 4.08
N PRO A 75 -10.12 3.81 5.29
CA PRO A 75 -10.19 4.95 6.21
C PRO A 75 -8.82 5.50 6.61
N LEU A 76 -7.78 4.67 6.66
CA LEU A 76 -6.42 5.14 6.94
C LEU A 76 -5.86 6.00 5.80
N LEU A 77 -6.05 5.58 4.54
CA LEU A 77 -5.63 6.38 3.38
C LEU A 77 -6.42 7.69 3.28
N THR A 78 -7.72 7.65 3.52
CA THR A 78 -8.57 8.84 3.49
C THR A 78 -8.15 9.86 4.54
N ARG A 79 -7.84 9.43 5.76
CA ARG A 79 -7.50 10.32 6.87
C ARG A 79 -6.04 10.77 6.87
N PHE A 80 -5.12 9.88 6.57
CA PHE A 80 -3.68 10.14 6.67
C PHE A 80 -2.98 10.31 5.32
N GLY A 81 -3.61 9.86 4.22
CA GLY A 81 -3.02 9.85 2.88
C GLY A 81 -3.14 11.15 2.09
N LYS A 82 -3.78 12.21 2.60
CA LYS A 82 -4.07 13.43 1.82
C LYS A 82 -2.82 14.04 1.17
N GLN A 83 -1.76 14.23 1.93
CA GLN A 83 -0.51 14.83 1.40
C GLN A 83 0.15 13.94 0.34
N ALA A 84 0.18 12.63 0.57
CA ALA A 84 0.71 11.67 -0.39
C ALA A 84 -0.13 11.64 -1.67
N ARG A 85 -1.45 11.73 -1.57
CA ARG A 85 -2.38 11.83 -2.69
C ARG A 85 -2.14 13.08 -3.53
N ASP A 86 -2.04 14.24 -2.86
CA ASP A 86 -1.80 15.52 -3.54
C ASP A 86 -0.45 15.53 -4.24
N HIS A 87 0.58 14.98 -3.59
CA HIS A 87 1.91 14.82 -4.17
C HIS A 87 1.90 13.86 -5.36
N PHE A 88 1.23 12.72 -5.23
CA PHE A 88 1.07 11.76 -6.32
C PHE A 88 0.34 12.36 -7.51
N SER A 89 -0.73 13.14 -7.29
CA SER A 89 -1.42 13.89 -8.33
C SER A 89 -0.52 14.90 -9.04
N LEU A 90 0.37 15.57 -8.29
CA LEU A 90 1.36 16.49 -8.86
C LEU A 90 2.38 15.76 -9.73
N LEU A 91 2.94 14.67 -9.23
CA LEU A 91 3.92 13.86 -9.98
C LEU A 91 3.31 13.27 -11.25
N SER A 92 2.06 12.82 -11.21
CA SER A 92 1.38 12.30 -12.38
C SER A 92 1.24 13.35 -13.49
N LYS A 93 1.05 14.62 -13.14
CA LYS A 93 1.02 15.74 -14.11
C LYS A 93 2.40 16.02 -14.70
N LEU A 94 3.46 15.89 -13.92
CA LEU A 94 4.83 16.07 -14.41
C LEU A 94 5.27 14.93 -15.33
N SER A 95 4.76 13.72 -15.10
CA SER A 95 5.10 12.53 -15.91
C SER A 95 4.27 12.41 -17.18
N SER A 96 3.37 13.34 -17.48
CA SER A 96 2.49 13.32 -18.65
C SER A 96 3.20 13.61 -19.98
N GLY A 97 4.49 13.96 -19.94
CA GLY A 97 5.33 14.07 -21.14
C GLY A 97 5.64 12.71 -21.79
N GLU A 98 5.92 12.72 -23.10
CA GLU A 98 6.23 11.50 -23.87
C GLU A 98 7.47 10.73 -23.36
N GLU A 99 8.31 11.36 -22.54
CA GLU A 99 9.59 10.81 -22.05
C GLU A 99 9.55 10.26 -20.61
N GLY A 100 8.42 10.39 -19.89
CA GLY A 100 8.30 9.91 -18.51
C GLY A 100 8.14 8.38 -18.43
N GLN A 101 9.01 7.71 -17.69
CA GLN A 101 8.89 6.28 -17.37
C GLN A 101 8.48 6.08 -15.91
N TRP A 102 7.47 5.27 -15.68
CA TRP A 102 7.12 4.79 -14.35
C TRP A 102 7.62 3.36 -14.13
N ALA A 103 8.17 3.12 -12.96
CA ALA A 103 8.47 1.78 -12.49
C ALA A 103 7.81 1.58 -11.12
N ASP A 104 6.93 0.60 -11.01
CA ASP A 104 6.28 0.23 -9.76
C ASP A 104 7.11 -0.83 -9.05
N ALA A 105 7.38 -0.62 -7.74
CA ALA A 105 8.13 -1.53 -6.90
C ALA A 105 7.33 -1.85 -5.62
N PHE A 106 6.15 -2.45 -5.81
CA PHE A 106 5.30 -2.86 -4.69
C PHE A 106 5.71 -4.24 -4.17
N TYR A 107 5.66 -4.37 -2.84
CA TYR A 107 5.92 -5.61 -2.14
C TYR A 107 4.76 -5.90 -1.19
N ASP A 108 4.29 -7.16 -1.18
CA ASP A 108 3.32 -7.66 -0.22
C ASP A 108 4.02 -8.72 0.65
N ASP A 109 4.00 -8.53 1.95
CA ASP A 109 4.67 -9.41 2.90
C ASP A 109 3.97 -10.78 3.04
N TYR A 110 2.67 -10.87 2.73
CA TYR A 110 1.85 -12.08 2.89
C TYR A 110 1.94 -12.75 4.28
N ALA A 111 2.52 -12.06 5.26
CA ALA A 111 2.64 -12.61 6.60
C ALA A 111 1.28 -12.71 7.28
N ASP A 112 1.11 -13.75 8.12
CA ASP A 112 -0.17 -14.02 8.78
C ASP A 112 -0.26 -13.36 10.17
N HIS A 113 -0.03 -12.03 10.21
CA HIS A 113 -0.24 -11.18 11.38
C HIS A 113 -1.04 -9.92 10.99
N LEU A 114 -1.63 -9.27 11.98
CA LEU A 114 -2.59 -8.17 11.76
C LEU A 114 -2.00 -7.01 10.96
N LEU A 115 -0.77 -6.61 11.26
CA LEU A 115 -0.12 -5.50 10.54
C LEU A 115 0.03 -5.80 9.05
N ALA A 116 0.51 -6.99 8.68
CA ALA A 116 0.65 -7.38 7.29
C ALA A 116 -0.70 -7.42 6.56
N LYS A 117 -1.76 -7.88 7.22
CA LYS A 117 -3.11 -7.89 6.66
C LYS A 117 -3.62 -6.48 6.38
N ILE A 118 -3.42 -5.54 7.32
CA ILE A 118 -3.80 -4.13 7.13
C ILE A 118 -2.96 -3.49 6.00
N GLN A 119 -1.68 -3.79 5.93
CA GLN A 119 -0.81 -3.30 4.85
C GLN A 119 -1.24 -3.85 3.49
N SER A 120 -1.61 -5.13 3.43
CA SER A 120 -2.15 -5.75 2.23
C SER A 120 -3.50 -5.13 1.81
N ASP A 121 -4.39 -4.85 2.77
CA ASP A 121 -5.66 -4.15 2.50
C ASP A 121 -5.41 -2.74 1.93
N ILE A 122 -4.44 -2.02 2.45
CA ILE A 122 -4.04 -0.71 1.91
C ILE A 122 -3.46 -0.86 0.50
N LEU A 123 -2.57 -1.83 0.32
CA LEU A 123 -1.92 -2.08 -0.96
C LEU A 123 -2.92 -2.35 -2.08
N TYR A 124 -3.95 -3.16 -1.78
CA TYR A 124 -4.98 -3.58 -2.74
C TYR A 124 -6.28 -2.77 -2.67
N LEU A 125 -6.33 -1.72 -1.86
CA LEU A 125 -7.55 -0.92 -1.60
C LEU A 125 -8.76 -1.76 -1.21
N VAL A 126 -8.57 -2.75 -0.35
CA VAL A 126 -9.65 -3.60 0.14
C VAL A 126 -10.41 -2.87 1.26
N GLU A 127 -11.74 -2.88 1.19
CA GLU A 127 -12.56 -2.26 2.24
C GLU A 127 -12.48 -3.05 3.54
N PRO A 128 -12.05 -2.44 4.65
CA PRO A 128 -11.86 -3.15 5.92
C PRO A 128 -13.16 -3.69 6.51
N GLU A 129 -14.32 -3.13 6.15
CA GLU A 129 -15.63 -3.59 6.64
C GLU A 129 -15.99 -5.00 6.16
N ARG A 130 -15.39 -5.47 5.08
CA ARG A 130 -15.62 -6.81 4.52
C ARG A 130 -14.68 -7.87 5.06
N HIS A 131 -13.60 -7.47 5.75
CA HIS A 131 -12.56 -8.36 6.22
C HIS A 131 -12.34 -8.18 7.72
N LEU A 132 -13.00 -9.01 8.52
CA LEU A 132 -12.72 -9.13 9.94
C LEU A 132 -11.60 -10.15 10.12
N TYR A 133 -10.42 -9.67 10.48
CA TYR A 133 -9.31 -10.54 10.82
C TYR A 133 -9.41 -10.99 12.27
N PRO A 134 -9.43 -12.30 12.55
CA PRO A 134 -9.36 -12.77 13.91
C PRO A 134 -7.99 -12.39 14.51
N LEU A 135 -8.03 -11.76 15.69
CA LEU A 135 -6.80 -11.49 16.43
C LEU A 135 -6.26 -12.80 17.00
N LYS A 136 -5.00 -13.09 16.72
CA LYS A 136 -4.29 -14.19 17.35
C LYS A 136 -3.73 -13.72 18.69
N ALA A 137 -3.74 -14.61 19.69
CA ALA A 137 -3.29 -14.27 21.04
C ALA A 137 -1.79 -13.95 21.13
N ASP A 138 -1.02 -14.44 20.18
CA ASP A 138 0.43 -14.28 20.06
C ASP A 138 0.84 -13.23 19.00
N ASP A 139 -0.14 -12.53 18.41
CA ASP A 139 0.14 -11.48 17.44
C ASP A 139 0.43 -10.15 18.16
N ASP A 140 1.69 -9.77 18.16
CA ASP A 140 2.23 -8.53 18.73
C ASP A 140 2.60 -7.48 17.66
N SER A 141 2.19 -7.68 16.43
CA SER A 141 2.51 -6.82 15.28
C SER A 141 1.97 -5.39 15.43
N ILE A 142 0.87 -5.21 16.18
CA ILE A 142 0.30 -3.91 16.54
C ILE A 142 0.01 -3.89 18.04
N GLN A 143 0.60 -2.92 18.74
CA GLN A 143 0.40 -2.73 20.17
C GLN A 143 -0.12 -1.32 20.46
N ILE A 144 -1.14 -1.21 21.30
CA ILE A 144 -1.73 0.06 21.70
C ILE A 144 -1.57 0.21 23.21
N HIS A 145 -0.80 1.21 23.62
CA HIS A 145 -0.59 1.53 25.02
C HIS A 145 -1.34 2.82 25.40
N VAL A 146 -2.26 2.72 26.34
CA VAL A 146 -3.01 3.86 26.89
C VAL A 146 -2.37 4.34 28.16
N CYS A 147 -1.84 5.57 28.15
CA CYS A 147 -1.11 6.15 29.26
C CYS A 147 -1.83 7.40 29.80
N HIS A 148 -1.77 7.62 31.12
CA HIS A 148 -2.45 8.74 31.80
C HIS A 148 -1.65 10.06 31.76
N SER A 149 -0.40 10.04 31.32
CA SER A 149 0.45 11.24 31.19
C SER A 149 1.50 11.07 30.08
N SER A 150 1.99 12.20 29.55
CA SER A 150 3.05 12.19 28.56
C SER A 150 4.35 11.58 29.08
N LEU A 151 4.67 11.78 30.36
CA LEU A 151 5.85 11.15 30.98
C LEU A 151 5.70 9.62 30.97
N ARG A 152 4.55 9.11 31.39
CA ARG A 152 4.30 7.65 31.38
C ARG A 152 4.34 7.09 29.96
N GLN A 153 3.87 7.84 28.98
CA GLN A 153 3.93 7.46 27.57
C GLN A 153 5.39 7.27 27.09
N LEU A 154 6.27 8.19 27.46
CA LEU A 154 7.71 8.09 27.13
C LEU A 154 8.39 6.94 27.87
N GLU A 155 8.02 6.69 29.14
CA GLU A 155 8.54 5.55 29.90
C GLU A 155 8.15 4.22 29.23
N VAL A 156 6.87 4.06 28.86
CA VAL A 156 6.39 2.85 28.18
C VAL A 156 7.07 2.69 26.83
N LEU A 157 7.19 3.76 26.05
CA LEU A 157 7.90 3.71 24.76
C LEU A 157 9.36 3.24 24.96
N LYS A 158 10.06 3.79 25.93
CA LYS A 158 11.44 3.38 26.24
C LYS A 158 11.50 1.91 26.64
N GLU A 159 10.59 1.45 27.50
CA GLU A 159 10.52 0.04 27.93
C GLU A 159 10.28 -0.89 26.73
N GLN A 160 9.36 -0.52 25.83
CA GLN A 160 9.07 -1.29 24.62
C GLN A 160 10.26 -1.34 23.67
N ILE A 161 10.95 -0.23 23.46
CA ILE A 161 12.17 -0.18 22.64
C ILE A 161 13.25 -1.11 23.20
N ILE A 162 13.52 -1.03 24.51
CA ILE A 162 14.51 -1.87 25.17
C ILE A 162 14.12 -3.36 25.07
N TYR A 163 12.85 -3.66 25.33
CA TYR A 163 12.34 -5.03 25.21
C TYR A 163 12.52 -5.54 23.77
N TRP A 164 12.11 -4.77 22.77
CA TRP A 164 12.24 -5.16 21.38
C TRP A 164 13.70 -5.40 20.98
N LEU A 165 14.63 -4.51 21.37
CA LEU A 165 16.05 -4.68 21.11
C LEU A 165 16.61 -5.95 21.77
N SER A 166 16.14 -6.29 22.98
CA SER A 166 16.58 -7.48 23.70
C SER A 166 16.16 -8.80 23.04
N GLN A 167 15.15 -8.77 22.16
CA GLN A 167 14.70 -9.96 21.43
C GLN A 167 15.55 -10.26 20.18
N GLY A 168 16.53 -9.42 19.86
CA GLY A 168 17.48 -9.69 18.79
C GLY A 168 18.33 -10.93 19.09
N THR A 169 18.61 -11.72 18.06
CA THR A 169 19.46 -12.91 18.14
C THR A 169 20.78 -12.66 17.39
N GLU A 170 21.76 -13.55 17.58
CA GLU A 170 23.02 -13.46 16.84
C GLU A 170 22.83 -13.54 15.32
N HIS A 171 21.81 -14.26 14.84
CA HIS A 171 21.51 -14.44 13.42
C HIS A 171 20.52 -13.40 12.86
N ALA A 172 19.78 -12.71 13.76
CA ALA A 172 18.85 -11.64 13.43
C ALA A 172 18.98 -10.52 14.49
N PRO A 173 20.09 -9.77 14.48
CA PRO A 173 20.31 -8.71 15.44
C PRO A 173 19.32 -7.56 15.18
N ARG A 174 18.77 -7.01 16.27
CA ARG A 174 17.92 -5.81 16.22
C ARG A 174 18.75 -4.60 16.63
N GLN A 175 18.67 -3.54 15.85
CA GLN A 175 19.47 -2.33 16.04
C GLN A 175 18.57 -1.10 16.28
N PRO A 176 19.05 -0.08 16.99
CA PRO A 176 18.30 1.17 17.14
C PRO A 176 17.95 1.84 15.79
N SER A 177 18.74 1.62 14.75
CA SER A 177 18.46 2.10 13.38
C SER A 177 17.21 1.49 12.74
N ASP A 178 16.71 0.37 13.27
CA ASP A 178 15.51 -0.30 12.75
C ASP A 178 14.22 0.31 13.35
N ILE A 179 14.37 1.30 14.24
CA ILE A 179 13.25 1.92 14.96
C ILE A 179 13.01 3.34 14.44
N LEU A 180 11.78 3.62 14.03
CA LEU A 180 11.31 4.95 13.68
C LEU A 180 10.29 5.43 14.70
N VAL A 181 10.53 6.58 15.32
CA VAL A 181 9.57 7.24 16.22
C VAL A 181 8.97 8.44 15.49
N LEU A 182 7.64 8.47 15.42
CA LEU A 182 6.87 9.58 14.86
C LEU A 182 6.11 10.26 15.99
N SER A 183 6.14 11.61 16.04
CA SER A 183 5.48 12.43 17.07
C SER A 183 4.64 13.55 16.45
#